data_3af3bf1c0ec06a3bbac4c0aad007c0f2
#
_entry.id   3af3bf1c0ec06a3bbac4c0aad007c0f2
#
_cell.length_a   1.000
_cell.length_b   1.000
_cell.length_c   1.000
_cell.angle_alpha   90.00
_cell.angle_beta   90.00
_cell.angle_gamma   90.00
#
_symmetry.space_group_name_H-M   'P 1'
#
loop_
_entity.id
_entity.type
_entity.pdbx_description
1 polymer ?
#
loop_
_entity_poly.entity_id
_entity_poly.type
_entity_poly.pdbx_seq_one_letter_code
_entity_poly.pdbx_strand_id
1 'polypeptide(L)'
;MSAPWSHLLALAQEEVHRTCQRLPADLRPHADAVPVSYESAPGEALLAEGWEPDLLGMFVGDPVGVEDAESSPFPRQILLFLENLWDFAEGVEQTYREEVRITYIHEFGHYLGLDEAELEERGLL
;
A
#
# COMPACT_ATOMS: atom_id res chain seq x y z
N MET A 1 21.12 9.13 1.76
CA MET A 1 20.61 10.44 2.13
C MET A 1 19.10 10.38 2.23
N SER A 2 18.55 10.75 3.37
CA SER A 2 17.11 10.72 3.57
C SER A 2 16.44 11.97 2.97
N ALA A 3 15.22 11.80 2.47
CA ALA A 3 14.41 12.92 2.01
C ALA A 3 13.51 13.39 3.15
N PRO A 4 13.10 14.67 3.17
CA PRO A 4 12.16 15.14 4.18
C PRO A 4 10.83 14.38 4.12
N TRP A 5 10.27 14.09 5.27
CA TRP A 5 9.00 13.36 5.36
C TRP A 5 7.90 14.02 4.52
N SER A 6 7.77 15.34 4.61
CA SER A 6 6.75 16.08 3.86
C SER A 6 6.85 15.85 2.35
N HIS A 7 8.07 15.73 1.84
CA HIS A 7 8.31 15.47 0.41
C HIS A 7 7.88 14.04 0.06
N LEU A 8 8.31 13.06 0.86
CA LEU A 8 7.95 11.66 0.64
C LEU A 8 6.43 11.48 0.69
N LEU A 9 5.78 12.11 1.66
CA LEU A 9 4.35 12.02 1.84
C LEU A 9 3.59 12.62 0.65
N ALA A 10 3.99 13.81 0.21
CA ALA A 10 3.33 14.49 -0.91
C ALA A 10 3.42 13.65 -2.20
N LEU A 11 4.60 13.09 -2.49
CA LEU A 11 4.78 12.25 -3.67
C LEU A 11 3.95 10.97 -3.59
N ALA A 12 3.93 10.34 -2.41
CA ALA A 12 3.18 9.11 -2.23
C ALA A 12 1.67 9.34 -2.37
N GLN A 13 1.15 10.38 -1.75
CA GLN A 13 -0.26 10.73 -1.84
C GLN A 13 -0.68 11.00 -3.29
N GLU A 14 0.17 11.70 -4.02
CA GLU A 14 -0.06 11.99 -5.44
C GLU A 14 -0.12 10.71 -6.27
N GLU A 15 0.82 9.78 -6.05
CA GLU A 15 0.86 8.53 -6.81
C GLU A 15 -0.31 7.62 -6.47
N VAL A 16 -0.70 7.53 -5.20
CA VAL A 16 -1.87 6.75 -4.80
C VAL A 16 -3.13 7.32 -5.45
N HIS A 17 -3.27 8.65 -5.42
CA HIS A 17 -4.43 9.32 -6.03
C HIS A 17 -4.51 9.04 -7.53
N ARG A 18 -3.40 9.19 -8.25
CA ARG A 18 -3.34 8.89 -9.69
C ARG A 18 -3.68 7.43 -9.98
N THR A 19 -3.17 6.53 -9.17
CA THR A 19 -3.43 5.10 -9.33
C THR A 19 -4.92 4.80 -9.15
N CYS A 20 -5.54 5.37 -8.12
CA CYS A 20 -6.97 5.19 -7.89
C CYS A 20 -7.81 5.71 -9.05
N GLN A 21 -7.44 6.85 -9.64
CA GLN A 21 -8.15 7.41 -10.78
C GLN A 21 -8.06 6.54 -12.03
N ARG A 22 -7.01 5.74 -12.14
CA ARG A 22 -6.79 4.86 -13.30
C ARG A 22 -7.38 3.47 -13.13
N LEU A 23 -7.90 3.15 -11.96
CA LEU A 23 -8.51 1.85 -11.71
C LEU A 23 -9.76 1.67 -12.57
N PRO A 24 -10.05 0.42 -12.99
CA PRO A 24 -11.33 0.11 -13.63
C PRO A 24 -12.50 0.56 -12.77
N ALA A 25 -13.60 0.96 -13.40
CA ALA A 25 -14.76 1.52 -12.69
C ALA A 25 -15.32 0.59 -11.62
N ASP A 26 -15.23 -0.72 -11.83
CA ASP A 26 -15.72 -1.71 -10.85
C ASP A 26 -14.84 -1.77 -9.59
N LEU A 27 -13.59 -1.34 -9.67
CA LEU A 27 -12.66 -1.38 -8.54
C LEU A 27 -12.58 -0.07 -7.75
N ARG A 28 -12.98 1.05 -8.33
CA ARG A 28 -12.90 2.35 -7.66
C ARG A 28 -13.65 2.40 -6.32
N PRO A 29 -14.88 1.87 -6.20
CA PRO A 29 -15.55 1.88 -4.90
C PRO A 29 -14.79 1.10 -3.83
N HIS A 30 -14.08 0.04 -4.22
CA HIS A 30 -13.27 -0.73 -3.28
C HIS A 30 -12.05 0.06 -2.82
N ALA A 31 -11.43 0.83 -3.72
CA ALA A 31 -10.31 1.70 -3.35
C ALA A 31 -10.76 2.78 -2.36
N ASP A 32 -11.94 3.34 -2.58
CA ASP A 32 -12.50 4.35 -1.68
C ASP A 32 -12.81 3.77 -0.29
N ALA A 33 -13.07 2.46 -0.23
CA ALA A 33 -13.44 1.79 1.02
C ALA A 33 -12.23 1.40 1.88
N VAL A 34 -11.01 1.42 1.34
CA VAL A 34 -9.80 1.04 2.08
C VAL A 34 -8.83 2.23 2.14
N PRO A 35 -8.74 2.92 3.29
CA PRO A 35 -7.84 4.04 3.42
C PRO A 35 -6.38 3.62 3.39
N VAL A 36 -5.51 4.57 3.04
CA VAL A 36 -4.06 4.37 3.04
C VAL A 36 -3.48 5.17 4.19
N SER A 37 -2.65 4.53 4.99
CA SER A 37 -1.88 5.17 6.04
C SER A 37 -0.41 5.15 5.67
N TYR A 38 0.30 6.22 5.98
CA TYR A 38 1.70 6.40 5.61
C TYR A 38 2.56 6.44 6.86
N GLU A 39 3.56 5.58 6.91
CA GLU A 39 4.50 5.46 8.02
C GLU A 39 5.92 5.51 7.48
N SER A 40 6.89 5.80 8.33
CA SER A 40 8.31 5.78 7.92
C SER A 40 8.80 4.36 7.65
N ALA A 41 8.55 3.47 8.62
CA ALA A 41 8.99 2.08 8.61
C ALA A 41 8.13 1.31 9.61
N PRO A 42 8.16 -0.03 9.58
CA PRO A 42 7.43 -0.82 10.56
C PRO A 42 7.83 -0.46 12.00
N GLY A 43 6.83 -0.21 12.84
CA GLY A 43 7.05 0.13 14.22
C GLY A 43 7.36 -1.08 15.10
N GLU A 44 7.65 -0.82 16.37
CA GLU A 44 8.04 -1.86 17.32
C GLU A 44 7.02 -3.00 17.43
N ALA A 45 5.73 -2.69 17.38
CA ALA A 45 4.68 -3.71 17.49
C ALA A 45 4.73 -4.68 16.32
N LEU A 46 4.96 -4.19 15.11
CA LEU A 46 5.08 -5.05 13.93
C LEU A 46 6.35 -5.89 13.98
N LEU A 47 7.46 -5.27 14.37
CA LEU A 47 8.73 -5.99 14.49
C LEU A 47 8.63 -7.11 15.52
N ALA A 48 7.92 -6.87 16.62
CA ALA A 48 7.69 -7.87 17.65
C ALA A 48 6.86 -9.05 17.14
N GLU A 49 6.00 -8.83 16.16
CA GLU A 49 5.21 -9.88 15.52
C GLU A 49 5.99 -10.66 14.46
N GLY A 50 7.21 -10.24 14.15
CA GLY A 50 8.07 -10.94 13.19
C GLY A 50 8.11 -10.32 11.80
N TRP A 51 7.52 -9.15 11.61
CA TRP A 51 7.58 -8.46 10.32
C TRP A 51 8.99 -7.91 10.07
N GLU A 52 9.38 -7.90 8.81
CA GLU A 52 10.70 -7.40 8.42
C GLU A 52 10.80 -5.89 8.56
N PRO A 53 11.96 -5.36 9.01
CA PRO A 53 12.11 -3.91 9.16
C PRO A 53 12.14 -3.14 7.82
N ASP A 54 12.44 -3.80 6.72
CA ASP A 54 12.50 -3.19 5.39
C ASP A 54 11.24 -3.40 4.56
N LEU A 55 10.15 -3.85 5.18
CA LEU A 55 8.87 -4.04 4.53
C LEU A 55 8.41 -2.75 3.82
N LEU A 56 7.93 -2.87 2.59
CA LEU A 56 7.51 -1.70 1.80
C LEU A 56 6.06 -1.30 2.05
N GLY A 57 5.20 -2.26 2.33
CA GLY A 57 3.80 -2.00 2.64
C GLY A 57 3.11 -3.24 3.18
N MET A 58 1.89 -3.06 3.67
CA MET A 58 1.08 -4.20 4.12
C MET A 58 -0.40 -3.83 4.11
N PHE A 59 -1.24 -4.84 3.98
CA PHE A 59 -2.68 -4.70 4.16
C PHE A 59 -3.05 -5.20 5.56
N VAL A 60 -3.86 -4.44 6.26
CA VAL A 60 -4.35 -4.77 7.60
C VAL A 60 -5.85 -4.98 7.54
N GLY A 61 -6.33 -6.07 8.13
CA GLY A 61 -7.75 -6.37 8.21
C GLY A 61 -8.15 -7.55 7.32
N ASP A 62 -9.44 -7.74 7.17
CA ASP A 62 -9.97 -8.86 6.37
C ASP A 62 -10.16 -8.45 4.92
N PRO A 63 -9.94 -9.39 3.96
CA PRO A 63 -10.20 -9.11 2.55
C PRO A 63 -11.67 -8.77 2.30
N VAL A 64 -11.93 -8.16 1.15
CA VAL A 64 -13.30 -7.84 0.73
C VAL A 64 -14.12 -9.14 0.63
N GLY A 65 -15.37 -9.08 1.03
CA GLY A 65 -16.26 -10.25 0.98
C GLY A 65 -16.21 -11.14 2.21
N VAL A 66 -15.23 -10.94 3.08
CA VAL A 66 -15.22 -11.62 4.38
C VAL A 66 -16.07 -10.79 5.31
N GLU A 67 -17.26 -11.30 5.60
CA GLU A 67 -18.19 -10.62 6.50
C GLU A 67 -17.95 -11.09 7.92
N ASP A 68 -17.09 -10.41 8.59
CA ASP A 68 -17.02 -10.63 10.01
C ASP A 68 -16.38 -9.44 10.70
N ALA A 69 -17.21 -8.49 11.03
CA ALA A 69 -16.80 -7.32 11.78
C ALA A 69 -16.24 -7.69 13.16
N GLU A 70 -16.47 -8.92 13.60
CA GLU A 70 -15.99 -9.40 14.90
C GLU A 70 -14.61 -10.04 14.81
N SER A 71 -14.17 -10.45 13.62
CA SER A 71 -12.93 -11.18 13.46
C SER A 71 -11.67 -10.31 13.51
N SER A 72 -11.79 -9.02 13.18
CA SER A 72 -10.65 -8.12 13.23
C SER A 72 -10.98 -6.88 14.06
N PRO A 73 -10.22 -6.62 15.14
CA PRO A 73 -10.40 -5.42 15.93
C PRO A 73 -9.86 -4.16 15.24
N PHE A 74 -9.19 -4.31 14.09
CA PHE A 74 -8.56 -3.21 13.39
C PHE A 74 -9.31 -2.88 12.10
N PRO A 75 -9.51 -1.59 11.77
CA PRO A 75 -10.10 -1.22 10.50
C PRO A 75 -9.21 -1.63 9.34
N ARG A 76 -9.84 -1.96 8.21
CA ARG A 76 -9.11 -2.27 6.99
C ARG A 76 -8.34 -1.05 6.54
N GLN A 77 -7.06 -1.24 6.24
CA GLN A 77 -6.23 -0.17 5.71
C GLN A 77 -5.00 -0.75 5.02
N ILE A 78 -4.43 0.05 4.14
CA ILE A 78 -3.15 -0.25 3.51
C ILE A 78 -2.13 0.66 4.17
N LEU A 79 -1.02 0.07 4.61
CA LEU A 79 0.11 0.82 5.16
C LEU A 79 1.21 0.88 4.11
N LEU A 80 1.77 2.06 3.88
CA LEU A 80 2.93 2.23 3.01
C LEU A 80 4.06 2.80 3.86
N PHE A 81 5.24 2.17 3.77
CA PHE A 81 6.40 2.54 4.57
C PHE A 81 7.35 3.38 3.70
N LEU A 82 7.19 4.69 3.78
CA LEU A 82 7.76 5.61 2.79
C LEU A 82 9.27 5.71 2.82
N GLU A 83 9.90 5.65 3.99
CA GLU A 83 11.37 5.67 4.03
C GLU A 83 11.95 4.39 3.47
N ASN A 84 11.29 3.25 3.74
CA ASN A 84 11.72 1.99 3.15
C ASN A 84 11.56 1.99 1.63
N LEU A 85 10.47 2.58 1.14
CA LEU A 85 10.25 2.73 -0.30
C LEU A 85 11.31 3.63 -0.94
N TRP A 86 11.66 4.73 -0.26
CA TRP A 86 12.69 5.63 -0.73
C TRP A 86 14.06 4.95 -0.79
N ASP A 87 14.41 4.20 0.25
CA ASP A 87 15.66 3.43 0.29
C ASP A 87 15.68 2.35 -0.78
N PHE A 88 14.58 1.65 -0.97
CA PHE A 88 14.45 0.64 -2.02
C PHE A 88 14.66 1.25 -3.41
N ALA A 89 14.17 2.47 -3.60
CA ALA A 89 14.31 3.22 -4.86
C ALA A 89 15.68 3.89 -4.99
N GLU A 90 16.57 3.69 -4.02
CA GLU A 90 17.92 4.26 -3.99
C GLU A 90 17.93 5.79 -4.12
N GLY A 91 16.90 6.43 -3.57
CA GLY A 91 16.77 7.88 -3.56
C GLY A 91 16.43 8.51 -4.91
N VAL A 92 15.99 7.71 -5.88
CA VAL A 92 15.58 8.20 -7.20
C VAL A 92 14.07 8.44 -7.18
N GLU A 93 13.68 9.69 -7.37
CA GLU A 93 12.27 10.09 -7.27
C GLU A 93 11.36 9.31 -8.20
N GLN A 94 11.73 9.15 -9.47
CA GLN A 94 10.91 8.42 -10.43
C GLN A 94 10.71 6.96 -10.01
N THR A 95 11.77 6.32 -9.56
CA THR A 95 11.71 4.94 -9.07
C THR A 95 10.86 4.85 -7.81
N TYR A 96 10.98 5.82 -6.92
CA TYR A 96 10.16 5.89 -5.71
C TYR A 96 8.67 5.95 -6.07
N ARG A 97 8.30 6.81 -7.01
CA ARG A 97 6.90 6.93 -7.46
C ARG A 97 6.38 5.60 -8.02
N GLU A 98 7.20 4.92 -8.82
CA GLU A 98 6.83 3.62 -9.37
C GLU A 98 6.65 2.57 -8.28
N GLU A 99 7.54 2.54 -7.30
CA GLU A 99 7.46 1.57 -6.20
C GLU A 99 6.27 1.84 -5.29
N VAL A 100 5.92 3.10 -5.07
CA VAL A 100 4.70 3.46 -4.33
C VAL A 100 3.48 2.89 -5.05
N ARG A 101 3.39 3.08 -6.37
CA ARG A 101 2.29 2.56 -7.17
C ARG A 101 2.21 1.04 -7.11
N ILE A 102 3.34 0.37 -7.35
CA ILE A 102 3.41 -1.10 -7.36
C ILE A 102 3.02 -1.66 -6.00
N THR A 103 3.57 -1.09 -4.93
CA THR A 103 3.28 -1.56 -3.57
C THR A 103 1.82 -1.34 -3.21
N TYR A 104 1.27 -0.18 -3.54
CA TYR A 104 -0.15 0.09 -3.31
C TYR A 104 -1.03 -0.94 -4.03
N ILE A 105 -0.75 -1.22 -5.30
CA ILE A 105 -1.53 -2.18 -6.10
C ILE A 105 -1.43 -3.59 -5.50
N HIS A 106 -0.24 -4.01 -5.06
CA HIS A 106 -0.07 -5.31 -4.43
C HIS A 106 -0.94 -5.43 -3.17
N GLU A 107 -0.92 -4.42 -2.30
CA GLU A 107 -1.69 -4.46 -1.06
C GLU A 107 -3.19 -4.33 -1.32
N PHE A 108 -3.57 -3.52 -2.31
CA PHE A 108 -4.95 -3.44 -2.75
C PHE A 108 -5.43 -4.79 -3.29
N GLY A 109 -4.54 -5.51 -3.99
CA GLY A 109 -4.79 -6.87 -4.44
C GLY A 109 -5.09 -7.82 -3.29
N HIS A 110 -4.34 -7.74 -2.20
CA HIS A 110 -4.62 -8.53 -1.00
C HIS A 110 -6.02 -8.24 -0.45
N TYR A 111 -6.40 -6.98 -0.41
CA TYR A 111 -7.74 -6.58 0.01
C TYR A 111 -8.81 -7.19 -0.90
N LEU A 112 -8.58 -7.20 -2.22
CA LEU A 112 -9.53 -7.75 -3.19
C LEU A 112 -9.51 -9.28 -3.24
N GLY A 113 -8.51 -9.93 -2.63
CA GLY A 113 -8.33 -11.36 -2.72
C GLY A 113 -7.74 -11.82 -4.05
N LEU A 114 -7.03 -10.92 -4.74
CA LEU A 114 -6.39 -11.21 -6.03
C LEU A 114 -4.91 -11.50 -5.85
N ASP A 115 -4.40 -12.47 -6.58
CA ASP A 115 -2.97 -12.74 -6.60
C ASP A 115 -2.29 -11.92 -7.72
N GLU A 116 -0.98 -12.03 -7.81
CA GLU A 116 -0.19 -11.26 -8.77
C GLU A 116 -0.59 -11.54 -10.22
N ALA A 117 -0.85 -12.81 -10.55
CA ALA A 117 -1.27 -13.20 -11.90
C ALA A 117 -2.62 -12.58 -12.26
N GLU A 118 -3.55 -12.57 -11.31
CA GLU A 118 -4.86 -11.96 -11.53
C GLU A 118 -4.78 -10.45 -11.70
N LEU A 119 -3.86 -9.81 -10.96
CA LEU A 119 -3.61 -8.37 -11.11
C LEU A 119 -3.04 -8.05 -12.48
N GLU A 120 -2.13 -8.89 -12.99
CA GLU A 120 -1.57 -8.73 -14.32
C GLU A 120 -2.64 -8.91 -15.40
N GLU A 121 -3.50 -9.92 -15.25
CA GLU A 121 -4.61 -10.16 -16.19
C GLU A 121 -5.55 -8.97 -16.29
N ARG A 122 -5.73 -8.26 -15.20
CA ARG A 122 -6.58 -7.07 -15.18
C ARG A 122 -5.85 -5.80 -15.62
N GLY A 123 -4.58 -5.90 -15.97
CA GLY A 123 -3.78 -4.76 -16.42
C GLY A 123 -3.39 -3.81 -15.30
N LEU A 124 -3.36 -4.27 -14.06
CA LEU A 124 -3.01 -3.45 -12.90
C LEU A 124 -1.52 -3.46 -12.59
N LEU A 125 -0.84 -4.52 -13.02
CA LEU A 125 0.63 -4.62 -12.88
C LEU A 125 1.29 -4.78 -14.23
#